data_1bda12a839d49c429b3d9837ee857975
#
_entry.id   1bda12a839d49c429b3d9837ee857975
#
_cell.length_a   1.000
_cell.length_b   1.000
_cell.length_c   1.000
_cell.angle_alpha   90.00
_cell.angle_beta   90.00
_cell.angle_gamma   90.00
#
_symmetry.space_group_name_H-M   'P 1'
#
loop_
_entity.id
_entity.type
_entity.pdbx_description
1 polymer ?
#
loop_
_entity_poly.entity_id
_entity_poly.type
_entity_poly.pdbx_seq_one_letter_code
_entity_poly.pdbx_strand_id
1 'polypeptide(L)'
;MSAPKLSFRGSGSQTGAATFAFRGSGRQDTYGRFDLKLDGALNRPRVALLLDSPLPAAGLSAVSVQLDPVKGGFSYVASGGSTLGPFSSDGMILTTPGQDTAVRVDRLLVSDTLATGTIRTTADGLAGRLVVSGGGVNGDVLFRPGSGQQLIRANLKAENARFGGDPPISIRTAVLEADILLIDGQSNIDATLRAQGISRGELIIGRVAANAKLTDGSGTATFTVAGTRGSTFEFQAKADITPDRYRISGNGQFEGRNLRLAQPLELRREGDGWTVPATTINYGSGSAKLSARFGSGNSRLDLTMARMPLSLVDIGYPDLGLGGSVNGTVKLTQSAPGYRSVKRS
;
A
#
# COMPACT_ATOMS: atom_id res chain seq x y z
N MET A 1 14.08 -9.10 -16.84
CA MET A 1 13.02 -9.38 -15.85
C MET A 1 12.45 -10.76 -16.13
N SER A 2 12.43 -11.68 -15.16
CA SER A 2 11.72 -12.95 -15.31
C SER A 2 10.21 -12.68 -15.26
N ALA A 3 9.43 -13.27 -16.17
CA ALA A 3 7.97 -13.17 -16.15
C ALA A 3 7.43 -13.67 -14.79
N PRO A 4 6.43 -12.98 -14.19
CA PRO A 4 5.85 -13.40 -12.94
C PRO A 4 5.26 -14.81 -13.06
N LYS A 5 5.63 -15.69 -12.16
CA LYS A 5 5.18 -17.08 -12.18
C LYS A 5 3.71 -17.15 -11.74
N LEU A 6 2.90 -17.82 -12.56
CA LEU A 6 1.52 -18.18 -12.27
C LEU A 6 1.42 -19.69 -12.08
N SER A 7 0.92 -20.12 -10.95
CA SER A 7 0.48 -21.50 -10.73
C SER A 7 -1.03 -21.52 -10.62
N PHE A 8 -1.69 -22.42 -11.36
CA PHE A 8 -3.15 -22.55 -11.35
C PHE A 8 -3.55 -24.02 -11.45
N ARG A 9 -4.53 -24.42 -10.66
CA ARG A 9 -5.18 -25.75 -10.72
C ARG A 9 -6.68 -25.53 -10.67
N GLY A 10 -7.41 -26.25 -11.50
CA GLY A 10 -8.86 -26.17 -11.53
C GLY A 10 -9.50 -27.42 -12.06
N SER A 11 -10.77 -27.58 -11.77
CA SER A 11 -11.63 -28.62 -12.28
C SER A 11 -12.99 -28.05 -12.66
N GLY A 12 -13.61 -28.62 -13.68
CA GLY A 12 -14.91 -28.18 -14.13
C GLY A 12 -15.74 -29.37 -14.58
N SER A 13 -17.05 -29.18 -14.54
CA SER A 13 -18.02 -30.16 -15.01
C SER A 13 -19.16 -29.48 -15.75
N GLN A 14 -19.72 -30.16 -16.74
CA GLN A 14 -20.96 -29.73 -17.37
C GLN A 14 -22.12 -30.02 -16.41
N THR A 15 -22.95 -29.01 -16.14
CA THR A 15 -24.09 -29.09 -15.21
C THR A 15 -25.42 -29.11 -15.93
N GLY A 16 -25.42 -28.90 -17.27
CA GLY A 16 -26.61 -28.95 -18.14
C GLY A 16 -26.22 -28.79 -19.60
N ALA A 17 -27.18 -28.76 -20.53
CA ALA A 17 -26.94 -28.72 -21.97
C ALA A 17 -26.04 -27.50 -22.41
N ALA A 18 -26.15 -26.37 -21.74
CA ALA A 18 -25.38 -25.14 -22.03
C ALA A 18 -24.80 -24.49 -20.76
N THR A 19 -24.73 -25.24 -19.63
CA THR A 19 -24.27 -24.73 -18.36
C THR A 19 -23.11 -25.60 -17.82
N PHE A 20 -22.23 -24.93 -17.09
CA PHE A 20 -21.06 -25.56 -16.48
C PHE A 20 -20.78 -24.99 -15.09
N ALA A 21 -20.01 -25.70 -14.32
CA ALA A 21 -19.40 -25.24 -13.08
C ALA A 21 -17.89 -25.47 -13.15
N PHE A 22 -17.11 -24.48 -12.75
CA PHE A 22 -15.67 -24.55 -12.68
C PHE A 22 -15.18 -23.98 -11.35
N ARG A 23 -14.21 -24.63 -10.77
CA ARG A 23 -13.49 -24.15 -9.57
C ARG A 23 -12.00 -24.27 -9.80
N GLY A 24 -11.27 -23.23 -9.45
CA GLY A 24 -9.83 -23.23 -9.55
C GLY A 24 -9.22 -22.39 -8.46
N SER A 25 -8.00 -22.72 -8.11
CA SER A 25 -7.18 -21.96 -7.18
C SER A 25 -5.78 -21.85 -7.73
N GLY A 26 -5.10 -20.78 -7.36
CA GLY A 26 -3.76 -20.53 -7.85
C GLY A 26 -3.01 -19.55 -6.99
N ARG A 27 -1.79 -19.27 -7.44
CA ARG A 27 -0.93 -18.24 -6.88
C ARG A 27 -0.20 -17.52 -8.01
N GLN A 28 -0.15 -16.22 -7.88
CA GLN A 28 0.64 -15.36 -8.75
C GLN A 28 1.57 -14.54 -7.84
N ASP A 29 2.85 -14.41 -8.22
CA ASP A 29 3.89 -13.84 -7.34
C ASP A 29 3.60 -12.40 -6.91
N THR A 30 2.93 -11.60 -7.77
CA THR A 30 2.58 -10.21 -7.48
C THR A 30 1.28 -10.06 -6.67
N TYR A 31 0.29 -10.93 -6.91
CA TYR A 31 -1.07 -10.80 -6.37
C TYR A 31 -1.42 -11.82 -5.30
N GLY A 32 -0.49 -12.69 -4.92
CA GLY A 32 -0.70 -13.72 -3.92
C GLY A 32 -1.56 -14.88 -4.39
N ARG A 33 -2.28 -15.49 -3.46
CA ARG A 33 -3.23 -16.59 -3.74
C ARG A 33 -4.54 -16.05 -4.25
N PHE A 34 -5.21 -16.85 -5.08
CA PHE A 34 -6.55 -16.57 -5.54
C PHE A 34 -7.37 -17.85 -5.67
N ASP A 35 -8.69 -17.72 -5.46
CA ASP A 35 -9.70 -18.75 -5.71
C ASP A 35 -10.72 -18.21 -6.70
N LEU A 36 -11.02 -18.99 -7.73
CA LEU A 36 -11.96 -18.64 -8.80
C LEU A 36 -13.07 -19.68 -8.87
N LYS A 37 -14.32 -19.21 -8.92
CA LYS A 37 -15.49 -20.04 -9.21
C LYS A 37 -16.24 -19.43 -10.38
N LEU A 38 -16.59 -20.26 -11.35
CA LEU A 38 -17.43 -19.91 -12.47
C LEU A 38 -18.61 -20.89 -12.51
N ASP A 39 -19.82 -20.39 -12.70
CA ASP A 39 -20.99 -21.23 -12.86
C ASP A 39 -22.03 -20.58 -13.77
N GLY A 40 -22.89 -21.41 -14.36
CA GLY A 40 -23.97 -20.97 -15.23
C GLY A 40 -23.72 -21.17 -16.71
N ALA A 41 -24.25 -20.29 -17.55
CA ALA A 41 -24.11 -20.39 -19.01
C ALA A 41 -22.70 -20.07 -19.47
N LEU A 42 -22.19 -20.81 -20.46
CA LEU A 42 -20.80 -20.69 -20.93
C LEU A 42 -20.48 -19.27 -21.47
N ASN A 43 -21.42 -18.62 -22.11
CA ASN A 43 -21.27 -17.27 -22.67
C ASN A 43 -21.50 -16.14 -21.65
N ARG A 44 -22.10 -16.43 -20.51
CA ARG A 44 -22.44 -15.47 -19.44
C ARG A 44 -22.39 -16.11 -18.06
N PRO A 45 -21.22 -16.55 -17.59
CA PRO A 45 -21.07 -17.18 -16.29
C PRO A 45 -21.23 -16.17 -15.15
N ARG A 46 -21.67 -16.66 -14.01
CA ARG A 46 -21.38 -16.01 -12.73
C ARG A 46 -19.92 -16.25 -12.38
N VAL A 47 -19.29 -15.22 -11.84
CA VAL A 47 -17.88 -15.28 -11.41
C VAL A 47 -17.80 -14.95 -9.94
N ALA A 48 -17.12 -15.77 -9.16
CA ALA A 48 -16.71 -15.42 -7.80
C ALA A 48 -15.20 -15.58 -7.70
N LEU A 49 -14.52 -14.50 -7.33
CA LEU A 49 -13.07 -14.42 -7.22
C LEU A 49 -12.71 -13.97 -5.80
N LEU A 50 -11.83 -14.70 -5.15
CA LEU A 50 -11.22 -14.31 -3.89
C LEU A 50 -9.73 -14.13 -4.11
N LEU A 51 -9.20 -12.97 -3.72
CA LEU A 51 -7.80 -12.60 -3.81
C LEU A 51 -7.26 -12.36 -2.39
N ASP A 52 -6.18 -13.04 -2.03
CA ASP A 52 -5.62 -12.97 -0.67
C ASP A 52 -4.97 -11.62 -0.40
N SER A 53 -4.07 -11.16 -1.28
CA SER A 53 -3.37 -9.88 -1.14
C SER A 53 -3.05 -9.27 -2.51
N PRO A 54 -4.06 -8.78 -3.26
CA PRO A 54 -3.89 -8.40 -4.67
C PRO A 54 -3.04 -7.14 -4.88
N LEU A 55 -2.90 -6.26 -3.89
CA LEU A 55 -2.09 -5.05 -3.98
C LEU A 55 -1.50 -4.73 -2.60
N PRO A 56 -0.37 -5.38 -2.21
CA PRO A 56 0.23 -5.23 -0.88
C PRO A 56 0.57 -3.78 -0.51
N ALA A 57 0.97 -2.95 -1.50
CA ALA A 57 1.27 -1.53 -1.28
C ALA A 57 0.07 -0.71 -0.79
N ALA A 58 -1.16 -1.09 -1.18
CA ALA A 58 -2.40 -0.50 -0.69
C ALA A 58 -2.96 -1.23 0.54
N GLY A 59 -2.27 -2.28 1.04
CA GLY A 59 -2.72 -3.13 2.13
C GLY A 59 -4.02 -3.87 1.82
N LEU A 60 -4.30 -4.13 0.53
CA LEU A 60 -5.49 -4.88 0.14
C LEU A 60 -5.37 -6.33 0.60
N SER A 61 -6.41 -6.83 1.25
CA SER A 61 -6.47 -8.17 1.80
C SER A 61 -7.86 -8.78 1.69
N ALA A 62 -7.92 -10.09 1.50
CA ALA A 62 -9.16 -10.87 1.43
C ALA A 62 -10.20 -10.25 0.48
N VAL A 63 -9.76 -9.81 -0.71
CA VAL A 63 -10.65 -9.15 -1.68
C VAL A 63 -11.54 -10.17 -2.35
N SER A 64 -12.84 -10.05 -2.12
CA SER A 64 -13.89 -10.85 -2.75
C SER A 64 -14.55 -10.05 -3.86
N VAL A 65 -14.70 -10.63 -5.04
CA VAL A 65 -15.40 -10.06 -6.18
C VAL A 65 -16.42 -11.06 -6.70
N GLN A 66 -17.67 -10.62 -6.86
CA GLN A 66 -18.75 -11.40 -7.46
C GLN A 66 -19.24 -10.66 -8.71
N LEU A 67 -19.41 -11.38 -9.82
CA LEU A 67 -19.96 -10.87 -11.06
C LEU A 67 -21.20 -11.72 -11.40
N ASP A 68 -22.34 -11.05 -11.52
CA ASP A 68 -23.59 -11.67 -11.96
C ASP A 68 -24.00 -11.14 -13.35
N PRO A 69 -24.31 -12.01 -14.31
CA PRO A 69 -24.71 -11.60 -15.66
C PRO A 69 -26.06 -10.86 -15.63
N VAL A 70 -26.09 -9.65 -16.21
CA VAL A 70 -27.28 -8.83 -16.37
C VAL A 70 -27.42 -8.37 -17.81
N LYS A 71 -28.57 -7.83 -18.20
CA LYS A 71 -28.75 -7.30 -19.56
C LYS A 71 -27.70 -6.21 -19.83
N GLY A 72 -26.88 -6.39 -20.88
CA GLY A 72 -25.85 -5.44 -21.29
C GLY A 72 -24.49 -5.58 -20.57
N GLY A 73 -24.28 -6.65 -19.74
CA GLY A 73 -23.00 -6.87 -19.09
C GLY A 73 -23.11 -7.70 -17.82
N PHE A 74 -22.44 -7.23 -16.78
CA PHE A 74 -22.42 -7.87 -15.46
C PHE A 74 -22.62 -6.80 -14.38
N SER A 75 -23.43 -7.10 -13.36
CA SER A 75 -23.33 -6.40 -12.09
C SER A 75 -22.14 -6.97 -11.31
N TYR A 76 -21.46 -6.12 -10.55
CA TYR A 76 -20.40 -6.59 -9.65
C TYR A 76 -20.63 -6.11 -8.22
N VAL A 77 -20.18 -6.95 -7.28
CA VAL A 77 -20.03 -6.58 -5.87
C VAL A 77 -18.62 -7.00 -5.46
N ALA A 78 -17.90 -6.09 -4.81
CA ALA A 78 -16.56 -6.36 -4.30
C ALA A 78 -16.43 -5.86 -2.86
N SER A 79 -15.62 -6.53 -2.05
CA SER A 79 -15.31 -6.12 -0.68
C SER A 79 -13.94 -6.67 -0.27
N GLY A 80 -13.35 -6.07 0.77
CA GLY A 80 -12.07 -6.52 1.31
C GLY A 80 -11.55 -5.57 2.38
N GLY A 81 -10.32 -5.82 2.85
CA GLY A 81 -9.58 -4.94 3.73
C GLY A 81 -8.64 -4.00 2.97
N SER A 82 -8.32 -2.85 3.54
CA SER A 82 -7.29 -1.92 3.08
C SER A 82 -6.56 -1.27 4.26
N THR A 83 -5.46 -0.54 4.00
CA THR A 83 -4.76 0.25 5.04
C THR A 83 -5.65 1.33 5.67
N LEU A 84 -6.70 1.77 4.98
CA LEU A 84 -7.65 2.78 5.47
C LEU A 84 -8.93 2.16 6.08
N GLY A 85 -8.94 0.84 6.27
CA GLY A 85 -10.08 0.10 6.78
C GLY A 85 -10.74 -0.79 5.71
N PRO A 86 -11.87 -1.43 6.04
CA PRO A 86 -12.60 -2.26 5.08
C PRO A 86 -13.18 -1.40 3.96
N PHE A 87 -13.27 -1.99 2.76
CA PHE A 87 -13.96 -1.37 1.63
C PHE A 87 -15.08 -2.25 1.09
N SER A 88 -16.06 -1.60 0.47
CA SER A 88 -17.08 -2.27 -0.35
C SER A 88 -17.29 -1.47 -1.63
N SER A 89 -17.57 -2.18 -2.74
CA SER A 89 -17.85 -1.57 -4.04
C SER A 89 -18.93 -2.35 -4.77
N ASP A 90 -19.78 -1.64 -5.47
CA ASP A 90 -20.78 -2.22 -6.35
C ASP A 90 -20.97 -1.35 -7.60
N GLY A 91 -21.46 -1.96 -8.66
CA GLY A 91 -21.67 -1.28 -9.92
C GLY A 91 -21.90 -2.25 -11.07
N MET A 92 -21.59 -1.81 -12.28
CA MET A 92 -21.79 -2.58 -13.50
C MET A 92 -20.58 -2.58 -14.41
N ILE A 93 -20.29 -3.72 -15.01
CA ILE A 93 -19.40 -3.86 -16.17
C ILE A 93 -20.29 -3.93 -17.41
N LEU A 94 -20.24 -2.90 -18.22
CA LEU A 94 -21.03 -2.76 -19.46
C LEU A 94 -20.23 -3.34 -20.62
N THR A 95 -20.80 -4.33 -21.31
CA THR A 95 -20.15 -5.05 -22.43
C THR A 95 -21.07 -5.11 -23.64
N THR A 96 -21.62 -3.97 -24.06
CA THR A 96 -22.51 -3.90 -25.23
C THR A 96 -21.71 -4.11 -26.52
N PRO A 97 -22.08 -5.05 -27.40
CA PRO A 97 -21.41 -5.25 -28.67
C PRO A 97 -21.31 -3.95 -29.49
N GLY A 98 -20.13 -3.66 -30.04
CA GLY A 98 -19.83 -2.48 -30.82
C GLY A 98 -19.63 -1.18 -30.01
N GLN A 99 -19.57 -1.28 -28.68
CA GLN A 99 -19.24 -0.17 -27.78
C GLN A 99 -18.03 -0.53 -26.92
N ASP A 100 -17.36 0.49 -26.45
CA ASP A 100 -16.27 0.35 -25.47
C ASP A 100 -16.80 -0.30 -24.18
N THR A 101 -16.04 -1.24 -23.63
CA THR A 101 -16.33 -1.78 -22.31
C THR A 101 -16.20 -0.68 -21.27
N ALA A 102 -17.19 -0.56 -20.39
CA ALA A 102 -17.17 0.42 -19.32
C ALA A 102 -17.41 -0.22 -17.94
N VAL A 103 -16.70 0.25 -16.94
CA VAL A 103 -16.95 -0.06 -15.53
C VAL A 103 -17.61 1.16 -14.91
N ARG A 104 -18.89 1.05 -14.58
CA ARG A 104 -19.63 2.03 -13.80
C ARG A 104 -19.52 1.64 -12.33
N VAL A 105 -18.90 2.49 -11.56
CA VAL A 105 -18.80 2.37 -10.11
C VAL A 105 -19.97 3.15 -9.51
N ASP A 106 -20.99 2.44 -9.07
CA ASP A 106 -22.16 3.06 -8.43
C ASP A 106 -21.82 3.44 -6.98
N ARG A 107 -20.97 2.64 -6.35
CA ARG A 107 -20.44 2.90 -5.02
C ARG A 107 -19.09 2.19 -4.84
N LEU A 108 -18.09 2.94 -4.39
CA LEU A 108 -16.89 2.42 -3.75
C LEU A 108 -16.75 3.15 -2.42
N LEU A 109 -17.00 2.45 -1.33
CA LEU A 109 -16.98 2.98 0.03
C LEU A 109 -15.74 2.47 0.78
N VAL A 110 -14.95 3.40 1.34
CA VAL A 110 -13.83 3.11 2.26
C VAL A 110 -14.05 3.95 3.50
N SER A 111 -14.29 3.33 4.65
CA SER A 111 -14.81 4.03 5.82
C SER A 111 -16.07 4.81 5.42
N ASP A 112 -16.11 6.13 5.61
CA ASP A 112 -17.24 6.99 5.23
C ASP A 112 -16.98 7.76 3.92
N THR A 113 -15.91 7.44 3.19
CA THR A 113 -15.54 8.08 1.92
C THR A 113 -16.09 7.28 0.75
N LEU A 114 -16.86 7.94 -0.11
CA LEU A 114 -17.53 7.38 -1.27
C LEU A 114 -16.82 7.82 -2.54
N ALA A 115 -16.56 6.88 -3.45
CA ALA A 115 -16.18 7.20 -4.83
C ALA A 115 -17.21 6.63 -5.81
N THR A 116 -17.58 7.42 -6.80
CA THR A 116 -18.53 7.05 -7.87
C THR A 116 -18.04 7.54 -9.23
N GLY A 117 -18.43 6.88 -10.30
CA GLY A 117 -18.08 7.32 -11.65
C GLY A 117 -18.09 6.22 -12.69
N THR A 118 -17.51 6.51 -13.85
CA THR A 118 -17.41 5.53 -14.95
C THR A 118 -16.03 5.59 -15.56
N ILE A 119 -15.45 4.43 -15.81
CA ILE A 119 -14.19 4.24 -16.52
C ILE A 119 -14.49 3.38 -17.76
N ARG A 120 -14.09 3.84 -18.95
CA ARG A 120 -14.25 3.14 -20.23
C ARG A 120 -12.91 2.69 -20.75
N THR A 121 -12.88 1.52 -21.36
CA THR A 121 -11.73 1.02 -22.10
C THR A 121 -11.85 1.47 -23.54
N THR A 122 -11.02 2.41 -23.97
CA THR A 122 -10.95 2.88 -25.37
C THR A 122 -9.79 2.22 -26.10
N ALA A 123 -9.68 2.45 -27.42
CA ALA A 123 -8.53 1.96 -28.20
C ALA A 123 -7.19 2.49 -27.66
N ASP A 124 -7.18 3.70 -27.11
CA ASP A 124 -5.97 4.39 -26.62
C ASP A 124 -5.73 4.21 -25.11
N GLY A 125 -6.58 3.48 -24.39
CA GLY A 125 -6.44 3.24 -22.94
C GLY A 125 -7.72 3.48 -22.14
N LEU A 126 -7.59 3.85 -20.86
CA LEU A 126 -8.71 4.10 -19.96
C LEU A 126 -9.15 5.56 -19.98
N ALA A 127 -10.44 5.82 -20.18
CA ALA A 127 -11.06 7.15 -20.13
C ALA A 127 -12.14 7.20 -19.06
N GLY A 128 -12.14 8.23 -18.23
CA GLY A 128 -13.20 8.39 -17.24
C GLY A 128 -12.80 9.19 -16.03
N ARG A 129 -13.71 9.27 -15.08
CA ARG A 129 -13.50 10.00 -13.83
C ARG A 129 -14.22 9.30 -12.69
N LEU A 130 -13.56 9.20 -11.56
CA LEU A 130 -14.15 8.85 -10.27
C LEU A 130 -14.21 10.11 -9.43
N VAL A 131 -15.39 10.45 -8.92
CA VAL A 131 -15.60 11.56 -7.99
C VAL A 131 -15.59 10.98 -6.59
N VAL A 132 -14.79 11.58 -5.72
CA VAL A 132 -14.62 11.18 -4.32
C VAL A 132 -15.31 12.18 -3.42
N SER A 133 -16.11 11.72 -2.47
CA SER A 133 -16.84 12.58 -1.53
C SER A 133 -17.21 11.84 -0.24
N GLY A 134 -17.50 12.58 0.83
CA GLY A 134 -17.90 12.00 2.13
C GLY A 134 -16.71 11.68 3.04
N GLY A 135 -17.00 11.38 4.31
CA GLY A 135 -15.96 11.09 5.32
C GLY A 135 -14.96 12.22 5.57
N GLY A 136 -15.27 13.45 5.14
CA GLY A 136 -14.34 14.58 5.15
C GLY A 136 -13.35 14.59 3.98
N VAL A 137 -13.48 13.71 2.97
CA VAL A 137 -12.63 13.66 1.78
C VAL A 137 -13.42 14.05 0.54
N ASN A 138 -12.85 14.93 -0.29
CA ASN A 138 -13.43 15.35 -1.55
C ASN A 138 -12.35 15.42 -2.63
N GLY A 139 -12.76 15.20 -3.88
CA GLY A 139 -11.86 15.31 -5.02
C GLY A 139 -12.23 14.40 -6.17
N ASP A 140 -11.25 14.05 -6.97
CA ASP A 140 -11.43 13.16 -8.11
C ASP A 140 -10.17 12.42 -8.54
N VAL A 141 -10.41 11.33 -9.26
CA VAL A 141 -9.38 10.60 -10.01
C VAL A 141 -9.78 10.57 -11.48
N LEU A 142 -8.99 11.20 -12.33
CA LEU A 142 -9.20 11.31 -13.77
C LEU A 142 -8.33 10.31 -14.52
N PHE A 143 -8.94 9.57 -15.44
CA PHE A 143 -8.27 8.69 -16.39
C PHE A 143 -8.39 9.32 -17.78
N ARG A 144 -7.27 9.66 -18.39
CA ARG A 144 -7.20 10.27 -19.72
C ARG A 144 -6.27 9.48 -20.62
N PRO A 145 -6.80 8.80 -21.65
CA PRO A 145 -5.97 8.15 -22.66
C PRO A 145 -5.39 9.18 -23.62
N GLY A 146 -4.29 8.82 -24.25
CA GLY A 146 -3.69 9.54 -25.36
C GLY A 146 -2.94 8.54 -26.23
N SER A 147 -2.57 8.91 -27.46
CA SER A 147 -1.87 8.02 -28.37
C SER A 147 -0.57 7.46 -27.74
N GLY A 148 -0.58 6.18 -27.37
CA GLY A 148 0.52 5.50 -26.66
C GLY A 148 0.74 5.94 -25.21
N GLN A 149 -0.19 6.70 -24.61
CA GLN A 149 -0.03 7.25 -23.27
C GLN A 149 -1.30 7.08 -22.43
N GLN A 150 -1.14 6.89 -21.13
CA GLN A 150 -2.24 6.90 -20.17
C GLN A 150 -1.90 7.84 -19.02
N LEU A 151 -2.64 8.93 -18.89
CA LEU A 151 -2.58 9.81 -17.73
C LEU A 151 -3.62 9.37 -16.69
N ILE A 152 -3.17 9.22 -15.44
CA ILE A 152 -4.03 9.08 -14.27
C ILE A 152 -3.70 10.25 -13.35
N ARG A 153 -4.67 11.11 -13.08
CA ARG A 153 -4.50 12.26 -12.19
C ARG A 153 -5.42 12.14 -10.99
N ALA A 154 -4.87 12.23 -9.79
CA ALA A 154 -5.62 12.27 -8.56
C ALA A 154 -5.47 13.64 -7.89
N ASN A 155 -6.61 14.28 -7.55
CA ASN A 155 -6.67 15.49 -6.76
C ASN A 155 -7.62 15.25 -5.60
N LEU A 156 -7.08 15.07 -4.40
CA LEU A 156 -7.88 14.78 -3.22
C LEU A 156 -7.59 15.81 -2.11
N LYS A 157 -8.64 16.22 -1.44
CA LYS A 157 -8.59 17.10 -0.27
C LYS A 157 -9.29 16.44 0.89
N ALA A 158 -8.70 16.53 2.06
CA ALA A 158 -9.33 16.08 3.30
C ALA A 158 -9.54 17.28 4.24
N GLU A 159 -10.73 17.34 4.84
CA GLU A 159 -11.10 18.31 5.87
C GLU A 159 -11.87 17.58 6.98
N ASN A 160 -11.28 17.51 8.17
CA ASN A 160 -11.84 16.78 9.32
C ASN A 160 -12.19 15.31 8.99
N ALA A 161 -11.37 14.68 8.15
CA ALA A 161 -11.60 13.30 7.75
C ALA A 161 -11.29 12.31 8.88
N ARG A 162 -12.07 11.22 8.93
CA ARG A 162 -11.86 10.10 9.85
C ARG A 162 -11.88 8.80 9.08
N PHE A 163 -10.89 7.96 9.36
CA PHE A 163 -10.79 6.62 8.79
C PHE A 163 -10.85 5.59 9.90
N GLY A 164 -11.40 4.42 9.56
CA GLY A 164 -11.54 3.30 10.49
C GLY A 164 -10.21 2.81 11.04
N GLY A 165 -10.30 1.90 12.01
CA GLY A 165 -9.18 1.30 12.73
C GLY A 165 -9.33 1.47 14.22
N ASP A 166 -8.52 0.76 14.98
CA ASP A 166 -8.46 0.88 16.44
C ASP A 166 -6.98 1.10 16.84
N PRO A 167 -6.61 2.32 17.25
CA PRO A 167 -7.40 3.56 17.25
C PRO A 167 -7.62 4.12 15.81
N PRO A 168 -8.70 4.93 15.60
CA PRO A 168 -9.01 5.53 14.29
C PRO A 168 -7.97 6.59 13.90
N ILE A 169 -7.83 6.81 12.57
CA ILE A 169 -7.02 7.88 12.03
C ILE A 169 -7.92 9.10 11.81
N SER A 170 -7.54 10.26 12.36
CA SER A 170 -8.20 11.54 12.07
C SER A 170 -7.22 12.46 11.34
N ILE A 171 -7.73 13.22 10.36
CA ILE A 171 -6.96 14.18 9.57
C ILE A 171 -7.70 15.50 9.56
N ARG A 172 -7.11 16.57 10.09
CA ARG A 172 -7.74 17.88 10.06
C ARG A 172 -7.78 18.45 8.65
N THR A 173 -6.64 18.49 7.97
CA THR A 173 -6.56 18.91 6.58
C THR A 173 -5.49 18.10 5.84
N ALA A 174 -5.77 17.74 4.59
CA ALA A 174 -4.76 17.20 3.68
C ALA A 174 -5.06 17.59 2.24
N VAL A 175 -4.01 17.69 1.43
CA VAL A 175 -4.09 17.82 -0.03
C VAL A 175 -3.12 16.81 -0.64
N LEU A 176 -3.64 15.96 -1.51
CA LEU A 176 -2.89 15.03 -2.35
C LEU A 176 -3.10 15.38 -3.81
N GLU A 177 -2.03 15.64 -4.52
CA GLU A 177 -1.97 15.80 -5.96
C GLU A 177 -1.00 14.76 -6.52
N ALA A 178 -1.44 13.97 -7.49
CA ALA A 178 -0.60 12.97 -8.11
C ALA A 178 -0.92 12.81 -9.59
N ASP A 179 0.11 12.89 -10.42
CA ASP A 179 0.08 12.58 -11.85
C ASP A 179 0.90 11.31 -12.10
N ILE A 180 0.26 10.32 -12.70
CA ILE A 180 0.89 9.08 -13.14
C ILE A 180 0.71 9.02 -14.65
N LEU A 181 1.82 9.08 -15.38
CA LEU A 181 1.85 8.99 -16.84
C LEU A 181 2.52 7.67 -17.23
N LEU A 182 1.78 6.82 -17.91
CA LEU A 182 2.27 5.56 -18.48
C LEU A 182 2.50 5.76 -19.97
N ILE A 183 3.72 5.51 -20.46
CA ILE A 183 4.13 5.67 -21.87
C ILE A 183 4.94 4.44 -22.26
N ASP A 184 4.51 3.68 -23.26
CA ASP A 184 5.24 2.53 -23.81
C ASP A 184 5.77 1.54 -22.74
N GLY A 185 4.97 1.30 -21.70
CA GLY A 185 5.33 0.43 -20.58
C GLY A 185 6.21 1.09 -19.53
N GLN A 186 6.59 2.35 -19.70
CA GLN A 186 7.28 3.17 -18.70
C GLN A 186 6.29 3.94 -17.84
N SER A 187 6.64 4.20 -16.58
CA SER A 187 5.83 4.96 -15.64
C SER A 187 6.54 6.22 -15.17
N ASN A 188 5.89 7.38 -15.28
CA ASN A 188 6.33 8.62 -14.66
C ASN A 188 5.32 9.02 -13.58
N ILE A 189 5.81 9.24 -12.37
CA ILE A 189 5.00 9.61 -11.20
C ILE A 189 5.50 10.94 -10.66
N ASP A 190 4.61 11.92 -10.55
CA ASP A 190 4.82 13.17 -9.82
C ASP A 190 3.73 13.30 -8.78
N ALA A 191 4.08 13.26 -7.50
CA ALA A 191 3.13 13.28 -6.41
C ALA A 191 3.53 14.25 -5.30
N THR A 192 2.58 14.97 -4.78
CA THR A 192 2.72 15.90 -3.65
C THR A 192 1.65 15.62 -2.62
N LEU A 193 2.05 15.48 -1.36
CA LEU A 193 1.17 15.38 -0.20
C LEU A 193 1.52 16.49 0.80
N ARG A 194 0.51 17.21 1.25
CA ARG A 194 0.59 18.12 2.40
C ARG A 194 -0.56 17.81 3.33
N ALA A 195 -0.27 17.65 4.63
CA ALA A 195 -1.30 17.41 5.60
C ALA A 195 -0.99 18.06 6.96
N GLN A 196 -2.02 18.32 7.72
CA GLN A 196 -1.94 18.92 9.06
C GLN A 196 -2.94 18.24 10.00
N GLY A 197 -2.51 18.07 11.27
CA GLY A 197 -3.37 17.55 12.32
C GLY A 197 -3.82 16.11 12.07
N ILE A 198 -2.87 15.25 11.67
CA ILE A 198 -3.12 13.81 11.61
C ILE A 198 -2.95 13.25 13.02
N SER A 199 -3.92 12.47 13.50
CA SER A 199 -3.82 11.78 14.79
C SER A 199 -4.23 10.32 14.70
N ARG A 200 -3.54 9.49 15.50
CA ARG A 200 -3.87 8.08 15.72
C ARG A 200 -3.43 7.68 17.13
N GLY A 201 -4.40 7.52 18.04
CA GLY A 201 -4.09 7.35 19.46
C GLY A 201 -3.27 8.54 19.97
N GLU A 202 -2.15 8.27 20.60
CA GLU A 202 -1.24 9.28 21.17
C GLU A 202 -0.33 9.95 20.12
N LEU A 203 -0.23 9.40 18.92
CA LEU A 203 0.55 10.01 17.83
C LEU A 203 -0.25 11.18 17.25
N ILE A 204 0.32 12.38 17.31
CA ILE A 204 -0.20 13.58 16.68
C ILE A 204 0.85 14.13 15.73
N ILE A 205 0.57 14.11 14.43
CA ILE A 205 1.39 14.73 13.41
C ILE A 205 0.80 16.12 13.13
N GLY A 206 1.48 17.16 13.61
CA GLY A 206 1.05 18.54 13.43
C GLY A 206 1.09 18.94 11.96
N ARG A 207 2.16 18.56 11.26
CA ARG A 207 2.35 18.80 9.82
C ARG A 207 3.17 17.68 9.16
N VAL A 208 2.81 17.39 7.91
CA VAL A 208 3.62 16.56 7.01
C VAL A 208 3.59 17.14 5.60
N ALA A 209 4.73 17.08 4.93
CA ALA A 209 4.84 17.34 3.50
C ALA A 209 5.72 16.26 2.87
N ALA A 210 5.29 15.75 1.74
CA ALA A 210 6.03 14.78 0.95
C ALA A 210 5.91 15.10 -0.53
N ASN A 211 6.99 14.88 -1.28
CA ASN A 211 7.01 14.96 -2.74
C ASN A 211 7.76 13.76 -3.27
N ALA A 212 7.29 13.20 -4.37
CA ALA A 212 7.96 12.10 -5.06
C ALA A 212 7.95 12.33 -6.57
N LYS A 213 9.11 12.10 -7.21
CA LYS A 213 9.26 12.11 -8.67
C LYS A 213 9.99 10.83 -9.07
N LEU A 214 9.27 9.94 -9.75
CA LEU A 214 9.79 8.64 -10.14
C LEU A 214 9.59 8.43 -11.63
N THR A 215 10.58 7.82 -12.28
CA THR A 215 10.49 7.28 -13.64
C THR A 215 10.88 5.81 -13.57
N ASP A 216 9.99 4.91 -13.99
CA ASP A 216 10.15 3.45 -13.92
C ASP A 216 10.55 2.95 -12.53
N GLY A 217 9.89 3.50 -11.50
CA GLY A 217 10.17 3.16 -10.12
C GLY A 217 11.50 3.70 -9.60
N SER A 218 12.22 4.53 -10.37
CA SER A 218 13.48 5.16 -9.98
C SER A 218 13.34 6.66 -9.89
N GLY A 219 13.95 7.30 -8.89
CA GLY A 219 13.87 8.75 -8.74
C GLY A 219 14.12 9.21 -7.32
N THR A 220 13.45 10.29 -6.93
CA THR A 220 13.66 10.90 -5.62
C THR A 220 12.35 11.14 -4.90
N ALA A 221 12.39 11.03 -3.57
CA ALA A 221 11.32 11.49 -2.69
C ALA A 221 11.90 12.35 -1.58
N THR A 222 11.13 13.36 -1.16
CA THR A 222 11.43 14.20 0.02
C THR A 222 10.27 14.11 0.99
N PHE A 223 10.59 14.20 2.27
CA PHE A 223 9.62 14.05 3.33
C PHE A 223 10.00 14.94 4.52
N THR A 224 9.02 15.66 5.06
CA THR A 224 9.15 16.40 6.30
C THR A 224 7.95 16.10 7.18
N VAL A 225 8.19 15.91 8.48
CA VAL A 225 7.15 15.65 9.47
C VAL A 225 7.50 16.31 10.79
N ALA A 226 6.51 16.87 11.44
CA ALA A 226 6.64 17.37 12.80
C ALA A 226 5.38 17.01 13.61
N GLY A 227 5.57 16.61 14.85
CA GLY A 227 4.46 16.17 15.69
C GLY A 227 4.86 15.88 17.13
N THR A 228 3.99 15.12 17.78
CA THR A 228 4.20 14.66 19.16
C THR A 228 3.74 13.21 19.31
N ARG A 229 4.46 12.47 20.14
CA ARG A 229 4.05 11.18 20.69
C ARG A 229 4.71 11.07 22.07
N GLY A 230 3.97 11.45 23.12
CA GLY A 230 4.56 11.77 24.42
C GLY A 230 5.46 13.02 24.33
N SER A 231 6.48 12.99 23.49
CA SER A 231 7.44 14.08 23.25
C SER A 231 7.38 14.61 21.81
N THR A 232 7.92 15.83 21.61
CA THR A 232 7.96 16.49 20.30
C THR A 232 8.99 15.86 19.39
N PHE A 233 8.66 15.77 18.11
CA PHE A 233 9.60 15.38 17.06
C PHE A 233 9.47 16.23 15.80
N GLU A 234 10.57 16.38 15.09
CA GLU A 234 10.63 16.94 13.75
C GLU A 234 11.69 16.19 12.94
N PHE A 235 11.33 15.71 11.76
CA PHE A 235 12.23 14.97 10.87
C PHE A 235 12.10 15.47 9.44
N GLN A 236 13.22 15.46 8.74
CA GLN A 236 13.28 15.64 7.30
C GLN A 236 14.17 14.57 6.68
N ALA A 237 13.74 14.05 5.53
CA ALA A 237 14.48 13.04 4.80
C ALA A 237 14.36 13.24 3.30
N LYS A 238 15.40 12.79 2.59
CA LYS A 238 15.43 12.61 1.15
C LYS A 238 15.77 11.15 0.87
N ALA A 239 15.01 10.54 -0.02
CA ALA A 239 15.27 9.18 -0.51
C ALA A 239 15.62 9.23 -1.99
N ASP A 240 16.70 8.55 -2.38
CA ASP A 240 16.98 8.13 -3.75
C ASP A 240 16.45 6.69 -3.90
N ILE A 241 15.56 6.48 -4.84
CA ILE A 241 14.75 5.27 -5.00
C ILE A 241 15.11 4.58 -6.30
N THR A 242 15.34 3.29 -6.25
CA THR A 242 15.34 2.36 -7.40
C THR A 242 14.52 1.12 -7.04
N PRO A 243 14.07 0.28 -7.99
CA PRO A 243 13.25 -0.90 -7.69
C PRO A 243 13.88 -1.91 -6.70
N ASP A 244 15.19 -1.89 -6.58
CA ASP A 244 15.97 -2.80 -5.74
C ASP A 244 16.73 -2.12 -4.61
N ARG A 245 16.67 -0.76 -4.52
CA ARG A 245 17.40 -0.02 -3.49
C ARG A 245 16.71 1.29 -3.13
N TYR A 246 16.61 1.54 -1.82
CA TYR A 246 16.26 2.84 -1.25
C TYR A 246 17.49 3.38 -0.49
N ARG A 247 17.92 4.59 -0.82
CA ARG A 247 18.99 5.30 -0.12
C ARG A 247 18.42 6.54 0.53
N ILE A 248 18.36 6.55 1.87
CA ILE A 248 17.67 7.56 2.66
C ILE A 248 18.70 8.37 3.43
N SER A 249 18.71 9.67 3.23
CA SER A 249 19.44 10.66 4.02
C SER A 249 18.45 11.49 4.81
N GLY A 250 18.75 11.79 6.08
CA GLY A 250 17.83 12.55 6.88
C GLY A 250 18.40 12.94 8.24
N ASN A 251 17.77 13.92 8.82
CA ASN A 251 18.05 14.41 10.15
C ASN A 251 16.76 14.96 10.77
N GLY A 252 16.80 15.19 12.07
CA GLY A 252 15.67 15.72 12.79
C GLY A 252 16.01 15.91 14.26
N GLN A 253 14.96 16.08 15.02
CA GLN A 253 15.03 16.20 16.48
C GLN A 253 13.92 15.36 17.12
N PHE A 254 14.21 14.81 18.27
CA PHE A 254 13.25 14.21 19.18
C PHE A 254 13.58 14.70 20.59
N GLU A 255 12.59 15.18 21.35
CA GLU A 255 12.80 15.80 22.68
C GLU A 255 13.87 16.90 22.68
N GLY A 256 13.95 17.71 21.62
CA GLY A 256 14.97 18.75 21.49
C GLY A 256 16.40 18.23 21.24
N ARG A 257 16.61 16.92 21.17
CA ARG A 257 17.91 16.32 20.86
C ARG A 257 18.02 15.98 19.38
N ASN A 258 19.18 16.27 18.79
CA ASN A 258 19.43 15.97 17.39
C ASN A 258 19.45 14.47 17.13
N LEU A 259 18.74 14.04 16.08
CA LEU A 259 18.76 12.72 15.51
C LEU A 259 19.22 12.80 14.06
N ARG A 260 20.26 12.06 13.70
CA ARG A 260 20.78 12.05 12.34
C ARG A 260 21.37 10.70 11.95
N LEU A 261 21.27 10.39 10.69
CA LEU A 261 22.02 9.28 10.08
C LEU A 261 23.47 9.72 9.87
N ALA A 262 24.44 8.96 10.35
CA ALA A 262 25.87 9.24 10.14
C ALA A 262 26.28 9.06 8.67
N GLN A 263 25.62 8.11 7.99
CA GLN A 263 25.66 7.85 6.56
C GLN A 263 24.24 7.58 6.09
N PRO A 264 23.93 7.69 4.78
CA PRO A 264 22.63 7.33 4.25
C PRO A 264 22.24 5.89 4.64
N LEU A 265 21.03 5.71 5.13
CA LEU A 265 20.44 4.40 5.36
C LEU A 265 20.13 3.77 3.99
N GLU A 266 20.64 2.59 3.76
CA GLU A 266 20.31 1.84 2.54
C GLU A 266 19.42 0.64 2.86
N LEU A 267 18.35 0.46 2.09
CA LEU A 267 17.61 -0.78 2.00
C LEU A 267 17.93 -1.37 0.62
N ARG A 268 18.43 -2.59 0.58
CA ARG A 268 18.74 -3.30 -0.65
C ARG A 268 17.88 -4.55 -0.75
N ARG A 269 17.35 -4.79 -1.92
CA ARG A 269 16.62 -6.02 -2.21
C ARG A 269 17.63 -7.16 -2.41
N GLU A 270 17.45 -8.25 -1.67
CA GLU A 270 18.24 -9.47 -1.78
C GLU A 270 17.32 -10.69 -1.87
N GLY A 271 17.16 -11.21 -3.08
CA GLY A 271 16.22 -12.31 -3.35
C GLY A 271 14.77 -11.88 -3.09
N ASP A 272 14.11 -12.57 -2.19
CA ASP A 272 12.73 -12.30 -1.75
C ASP A 272 12.62 -11.34 -0.55
N GLY A 273 13.75 -10.83 -0.07
CA GLY A 273 13.83 -9.99 1.12
C GLY A 273 14.53 -8.65 0.91
N TRP A 274 14.68 -7.94 2.02
CA TRP A 274 15.38 -6.67 2.11
C TRP A 274 16.46 -6.72 3.15
N THR A 275 17.60 -6.09 2.87
CA THR A 275 18.74 -5.98 3.78
C THR A 275 19.02 -4.50 4.06
N VAL A 276 19.24 -4.18 5.32
CA VAL A 276 19.77 -2.90 5.79
C VAL A 276 21.22 -3.16 6.18
N PRO A 277 22.22 -2.70 5.40
CA PRO A 277 23.61 -2.74 5.82
C PRO A 277 23.85 -1.95 7.10
N ALA A 278 24.94 -2.26 7.80
CA ALA A 278 25.26 -1.61 9.05
C ALA A 278 25.28 -0.08 8.91
N THR A 279 24.33 0.59 9.55
CA THR A 279 24.11 2.04 9.51
C THR A 279 24.18 2.61 10.93
N THR A 280 24.83 3.75 11.10
CA THR A 280 24.92 4.42 12.39
C THR A 280 23.92 5.57 12.48
N ILE A 281 23.14 5.56 13.55
CA ILE A 281 22.17 6.59 13.93
C ILE A 281 22.74 7.28 15.17
N ASN A 282 22.87 8.62 15.12
CA ASN A 282 23.26 9.41 16.28
C ASN A 282 22.04 10.11 16.88
N TYR A 283 21.90 10.07 18.19
CA TYR A 283 20.84 10.72 18.95
C TYR A 283 21.42 11.37 20.21
N GLY A 284 21.39 12.72 20.26
CA GLY A 284 22.05 13.47 21.30
C GLY A 284 23.53 13.13 21.37
N SER A 285 24.01 12.64 22.53
CA SER A 285 25.39 12.18 22.75
C SER A 285 25.59 10.68 22.51
N GLY A 286 24.53 9.96 22.18
CA GLY A 286 24.55 8.53 21.94
C GLY A 286 24.59 8.15 20.47
N SER A 287 24.91 6.90 20.20
CA SER A 287 24.90 6.32 18.87
C SER A 287 24.36 4.88 18.89
N ALA A 288 23.69 4.50 17.82
CA ALA A 288 23.26 3.14 17.57
C ALA A 288 23.72 2.68 16.19
N LYS A 289 24.37 1.51 16.15
CA LYS A 289 24.70 0.83 14.89
C LYS A 289 23.66 -0.25 14.65
N LEU A 290 22.93 -0.12 13.56
CA LEU A 290 21.81 -0.98 13.16
C LEU A 290 22.19 -1.74 11.90
N SER A 291 21.93 -3.04 11.86
CA SER A 291 21.80 -3.81 10.62
C SER A 291 20.60 -4.74 10.69
N ALA A 292 19.94 -4.98 9.56
CA ALA A 292 18.74 -5.81 9.54
C ALA A 292 18.60 -6.55 8.22
N ARG A 293 17.92 -7.69 8.29
CA ARG A 293 17.44 -8.44 7.13
C ARG A 293 15.99 -8.83 7.38
N PHE A 294 15.14 -8.61 6.37
CA PHE A 294 13.73 -8.95 6.39
C PHE A 294 13.40 -9.79 5.16
N GLY A 295 12.78 -10.94 5.33
CA GLY A 295 12.39 -11.81 4.22
C GLY A 295 11.34 -12.83 4.64
N SER A 296 10.81 -13.57 3.68
CA SER A 296 9.72 -14.54 3.91
C SER A 296 10.13 -15.73 4.79
N GLY A 297 11.43 -16.01 4.94
CA GLY A 297 11.94 -17.13 5.73
C GLY A 297 12.44 -16.75 7.11
N ASN A 298 13.24 -15.71 7.19
CA ASN A 298 13.89 -15.27 8.45
C ASN A 298 14.05 -13.76 8.47
N SER A 299 13.72 -13.15 9.60
CA SER A 299 14.04 -11.74 9.87
C SER A 299 15.10 -11.66 10.97
N ARG A 300 16.08 -10.82 10.78
CA ARG A 300 17.15 -10.58 11.74
C ARG A 300 17.39 -9.10 11.93
N LEU A 301 17.58 -8.69 13.16
CA LEU A 301 17.96 -7.35 13.58
C LEU A 301 19.14 -7.44 14.52
N ASP A 302 20.24 -6.76 14.19
CA ASP A 302 21.38 -6.55 15.06
C ASP A 302 21.47 -5.05 15.38
N LEU A 303 21.44 -4.69 16.66
CA LEU A 303 21.49 -3.32 17.15
C LEU A 303 22.56 -3.23 18.25
N THR A 304 23.55 -2.36 18.06
CA THR A 304 24.57 -2.05 19.08
C THR A 304 24.44 -0.59 19.46
N MET A 305 24.29 -0.32 20.74
CA MET A 305 24.07 1.01 21.30
C MET A 305 25.24 1.43 22.18
N ALA A 306 25.64 2.70 22.05
CA ALA A 306 26.66 3.33 22.88
C ALA A 306 26.10 4.66 23.42
N ARG A 307 25.99 4.79 24.73
CA ARG A 307 25.47 5.97 25.46
C ARG A 307 24.10 6.44 24.88
N MET A 308 23.28 5.51 24.40
CA MET A 308 21.99 5.85 23.81
C MET A 308 21.02 6.30 24.90
N PRO A 309 20.45 7.52 24.83
CA PRO A 309 19.43 7.95 25.76
C PRO A 309 18.21 7.02 25.77
N LEU A 310 17.80 6.58 26.95
CA LEU A 310 16.66 5.67 27.11
C LEU A 310 15.33 6.31 26.73
N SER A 311 15.24 7.63 26.74
CA SER A 311 14.04 8.35 26.23
C SER A 311 13.72 8.06 24.77
N LEU A 312 14.67 7.51 23.98
CA LEU A 312 14.37 7.06 22.62
C LEU A 312 13.34 5.92 22.60
N VAL A 313 13.21 5.15 23.70
CA VAL A 313 12.22 4.08 23.82
C VAL A 313 10.80 4.67 23.87
N ASP A 314 10.64 5.90 24.36
CA ASP A 314 9.33 6.59 24.43
C ASP A 314 8.72 6.86 23.04
N ILE A 315 9.51 6.81 21.95
CA ILE A 315 8.97 6.82 20.58
C ILE A 315 8.05 5.61 20.35
N GLY A 316 8.45 4.43 20.85
CA GLY A 316 7.66 3.20 20.69
C GLY A 316 6.63 2.97 21.82
N TYR A 317 7.01 3.36 23.02
CA TYR A 317 6.24 3.15 24.26
C TYR A 317 6.22 4.46 25.04
N PRO A 318 5.27 5.37 24.76
CA PRO A 318 5.15 6.65 25.43
C PRO A 318 4.99 6.47 26.94
N ASP A 319 5.39 7.47 27.69
CA ASP A 319 5.19 7.59 29.15
C ASP A 319 5.97 6.57 30.02
N LEU A 320 6.92 5.84 29.46
CA LEU A 320 7.84 5.04 30.30
C LEU A 320 8.75 5.93 31.17
N GLY A 321 9.02 7.16 30.71
CA GLY A 321 9.79 8.15 31.46
C GLY A 321 11.21 7.67 31.83
N LEU A 322 11.82 6.83 31.00
CA LEU A 322 13.11 6.25 31.28
C LEU A 322 14.22 7.28 31.13
N GLY A 323 14.84 7.66 32.25
CA GLY A 323 16.03 8.51 32.27
C GLY A 323 17.33 7.71 32.06
N GLY A 324 18.43 8.45 31.80
CA GLY A 324 19.77 7.87 31.67
C GLY A 324 20.10 7.40 30.24
N SER A 325 21.13 6.57 30.13
CA SER A 325 21.61 6.05 28.84
C SER A 325 21.93 4.55 28.94
N VAL A 326 21.86 3.87 27.81
CA VAL A 326 22.15 2.43 27.68
C VAL A 326 23.35 2.19 26.77
N ASN A 327 24.16 1.22 27.15
CA ASN A 327 25.19 0.57 26.32
C ASN A 327 24.82 -0.91 26.19
N GLY A 328 24.84 -1.45 25.01
CA GLY A 328 24.52 -2.86 24.83
C GLY A 328 24.30 -3.28 23.40
N THR A 329 24.06 -4.56 23.22
CA THR A 329 23.76 -5.16 21.93
C THR A 329 22.46 -5.96 22.04
N VAL A 330 21.56 -5.74 21.10
CA VAL A 330 20.31 -6.48 20.93
C VAL A 330 20.39 -7.26 19.62
N LYS A 331 20.12 -8.54 19.68
CA LYS A 331 19.99 -9.40 18.49
C LYS A 331 18.62 -10.05 18.52
N LEU A 332 17.82 -9.76 17.51
CA LEU A 332 16.51 -10.36 17.33
C LEU A 332 16.53 -11.21 16.07
N THR A 333 16.05 -12.44 16.20
CA THR A 333 15.89 -13.34 15.07
C THR A 333 14.48 -13.91 15.13
N GLN A 334 13.71 -13.73 14.07
CA GLN A 334 12.40 -14.33 13.92
C GLN A 334 12.47 -15.29 12.73
N SER A 335 12.25 -16.58 13.00
CA SER A 335 12.07 -17.60 11.96
C SER A 335 10.59 -17.72 11.65
N ALA A 336 10.22 -17.85 10.37
CA ALA A 336 8.85 -18.23 10.01
C ALA A 336 8.50 -19.56 10.71
N PRO A 337 7.29 -19.73 11.24
CA PRO A 337 6.88 -21.00 11.83
C PRO A 337 6.98 -22.07 10.74
N GLY A 338 7.98 -22.94 10.88
CA GLY A 338 8.22 -24.05 9.96
C GLY A 338 7.02 -24.98 9.98
N TYR A 339 6.48 -25.29 8.82
CA TYR A 339 5.66 -26.49 8.63
C TYR A 339 6.55 -27.68 9.05
N ARG A 340 6.34 -28.19 10.26
CA ARG A 340 6.88 -29.51 10.62
C ARG A 340 6.14 -30.52 9.75
N SER A 341 6.79 -30.99 8.70
CA SER A 341 6.38 -32.23 8.03
C SER A 341 6.49 -33.35 9.05
N VAL A 342 5.36 -33.77 9.61
CA VAL A 342 5.29 -35.01 10.38
C VAL A 342 5.50 -36.14 9.38
N LYS A 343 6.73 -36.67 9.31
CA LYS A 343 6.98 -37.99 8.73
C LYS A 343 6.31 -38.98 9.67
N ARG A 344 5.19 -39.53 9.23
CA ARG A 344 4.66 -40.77 9.81
C ARG A 344 5.59 -41.90 9.33
N SER A 345 6.28 -42.53 10.26
CA SER A 345 6.90 -43.86 10.14
C SER A 345 5.85 -44.92 10.13
#